data_37e2949d0c2f1e2bf97ae3568d6553cc
#
_entry.id   37e2949d0c2f1e2bf97ae3568d6553cc
#
_cell.length_a   1.000
_cell.length_b   1.000
_cell.length_c   1.000
_cell.angle_alpha   90.00
_cell.angle_beta   90.00
_cell.angle_gamma   90.00
#
_symmetry.space_group_name_H-M   'P 1'
#
loop_
_entity.id
_entity.type
_entity.pdbx_description
1 polymer ?
#
loop_
_entity_poly.entity_id
_entity_poly.type
_entity_poly.pdbx_seq_one_letter_code
_entity_poly.pdbx_strand_id
1 'polypeptide(L)'
;MRAPQISIVIPLYNESETFFFLVKRLEEVMRKTDLAIEVVMIDDGSKDDTALKIKQLALVDERFHGVFLSRNHGHQLALTAGIAAAKGTEALFVIDGDLQDPPELLMDFYKLLQEGNDV
;
A
#
# COMPACT_ATOMS: atom_id res chain seq x y z
N MET A 1 6.81 -6.91 15.11
CA MET A 1 6.60 -7.27 13.69
C MET A 1 7.94 -7.61 13.06
N ARG A 2 7.96 -8.60 12.18
CA ARG A 2 9.16 -8.90 11.40
C ARG A 2 9.51 -7.71 10.50
N ALA A 3 10.79 -7.55 10.16
CA ALA A 3 11.19 -6.57 9.17
C ALA A 3 10.51 -6.89 7.83
N PRO A 4 9.91 -5.91 7.16
CA PRO A 4 9.18 -6.19 5.92
C PRO A 4 10.11 -6.61 4.78
N GLN A 5 9.65 -7.59 4.03
CA GLN A 5 10.32 -8.05 2.81
C GLN A 5 9.74 -7.35 1.58
N ILE A 6 8.45 -7.06 1.63
CA ILE A 6 7.72 -6.41 0.53
C ILE A 6 7.02 -5.17 1.06
N SER A 7 7.11 -4.09 0.31
CA SER A 7 6.33 -2.88 0.56
C SER A 7 5.33 -2.69 -0.57
N ILE A 8 4.06 -2.47 -0.20
CA ILE A 8 3.02 -2.09 -1.14
C ILE A 8 2.71 -0.62 -0.88
N VAL A 9 2.93 0.21 -1.88
CA VAL A 9 2.75 1.67 -1.78
C VAL A 9 1.49 2.07 -2.53
N ILE A 10 0.56 2.72 -1.84
CA ILE A 10 -0.75 3.06 -2.39
C ILE A 10 -1.05 4.53 -2.16
N PRO A 11 -0.97 5.37 -3.20
CA PRO A 11 -1.43 6.76 -3.08
C PRO A 11 -2.96 6.80 -3.13
N LEU A 12 -3.55 7.58 -2.23
CA LEU A 12 -5.00 7.69 -2.08
C LEU A 12 -5.42 9.15 -2.08
N TYR A 13 -6.47 9.46 -2.83
CA TYR A 13 -7.09 10.77 -2.80
C TYR A 13 -8.61 10.61 -2.94
N ASN A 14 -9.35 10.97 -1.87
CA ASN A 14 -10.81 10.86 -1.83
C ASN A 14 -11.32 9.45 -2.20
N GLU A 15 -10.72 8.43 -1.59
CA GLU A 15 -11.03 7.03 -1.84
C GLU A 15 -11.83 6.39 -0.69
N SER A 16 -12.59 7.20 0.04
CA SER A 16 -13.33 6.72 1.21
C SER A 16 -14.30 5.58 0.88
N GLU A 17 -15.00 5.68 -0.25
CA GLU A 17 -16.01 4.69 -0.63
C GLU A 17 -15.43 3.30 -0.93
N THR A 18 -14.22 3.25 -1.48
CA THR A 18 -13.59 2.00 -1.87
C THR A 18 -12.59 1.48 -0.85
N PHE A 19 -12.31 2.26 0.20
CA PHE A 19 -11.27 1.95 1.17
C PHE A 19 -11.44 0.56 1.81
N PHE A 20 -12.63 0.24 2.25
CA PHE A 20 -12.92 -1.03 2.90
C PHE A 20 -12.62 -2.22 1.97
N PHE A 21 -13.03 -2.12 0.71
CA PHE A 21 -12.79 -3.18 -0.27
C PHE A 21 -11.31 -3.34 -0.58
N LEU A 22 -10.59 -2.23 -0.67
CA LEU A 22 -9.14 -2.25 -0.88
C LEU A 22 -8.44 -2.99 0.27
N VAL A 23 -8.76 -2.64 1.51
CA VAL A 23 -8.16 -3.27 2.68
C VAL A 23 -8.45 -4.76 2.71
N LYS A 24 -9.68 -5.15 2.42
CA LYS A 24 -10.06 -6.57 2.39
C LYS A 24 -9.25 -7.36 1.38
N ARG A 25 -9.04 -6.80 0.20
CA ARG A 25 -8.25 -7.48 -0.84
C ARG A 25 -6.78 -7.57 -0.45
N LEU A 26 -6.25 -6.54 0.18
CA LEU A 26 -4.87 -6.57 0.69
C LEU A 26 -4.72 -7.63 1.78
N GLU A 27 -5.67 -7.71 2.69
CA GLU A 27 -5.64 -8.73 3.73
C GLU A 27 -5.67 -10.14 3.16
N GLU A 28 -6.44 -10.37 2.09
CA GLU A 28 -6.45 -11.66 1.40
C GLU A 28 -5.08 -12.03 0.84
N VAL A 29 -4.41 -11.07 0.19
CA VAL A 29 -3.06 -11.30 -0.34
C VAL A 29 -2.10 -11.64 0.79
N MET A 30 -2.15 -10.86 1.87
CA MET A 30 -1.24 -11.06 3.00
C MET A 30 -1.47 -12.40 3.70
N ARG A 31 -2.70 -12.87 3.75
CA ARG A 31 -3.04 -14.13 4.39
C ARG A 31 -2.53 -15.33 3.59
N LYS A 32 -2.40 -15.20 2.28
CA LYS A 32 -2.01 -16.29 1.39
C LYS A 32 -0.50 -16.48 1.29
N THR A 33 0.28 -15.70 2.00
CA THR A 33 1.74 -15.76 1.93
C THR A 33 2.35 -15.68 3.32
N ASP A 34 3.52 -16.27 3.49
CA ASP A 34 4.30 -16.18 4.70
C ASP A 34 5.26 -14.97 4.69
N LEU A 35 5.29 -14.23 3.59
CA LEU A 35 6.17 -13.07 3.48
C LEU A 35 5.71 -11.96 4.40
N ALA A 36 6.68 -11.22 4.93
CA ALA A 36 6.39 -10.04 5.73
C ALA A 36 6.09 -8.88 4.81
N ILE A 37 4.84 -8.44 4.78
CA ILE A 37 4.37 -7.36 3.90
C ILE A 37 3.98 -6.16 4.75
N GLU A 38 4.46 -4.99 4.39
CA GLU A 38 3.94 -3.73 4.89
C GLU A 38 3.15 -3.03 3.79
N VAL A 39 2.14 -2.26 4.18
CA VAL A 39 1.37 -1.44 3.25
C VAL A 39 1.55 0.02 3.66
N VAL A 40 2.04 0.84 2.75
CA VAL A 40 2.21 2.28 2.97
C VAL A 40 1.14 3.00 2.18
N MET A 41 0.18 3.58 2.90
CA MET A 41 -0.91 4.35 2.31
C MET A 41 -0.61 5.84 2.45
N ILE A 42 -0.62 6.54 1.33
CA ILE A 42 -0.34 7.98 1.32
C ILE A 42 -1.65 8.72 1.07
N ASP A 43 -2.06 9.51 2.05
CA ASP A 43 -3.18 10.41 1.84
C ASP A 43 -2.68 11.68 1.17
N ASP A 44 -3.10 11.91 -0.06
CA ASP A 44 -2.69 13.06 -0.85
C ASP A 44 -3.62 14.24 -0.62
N GLY A 45 -3.85 14.58 0.64
CA GLY A 45 -4.66 15.71 1.03
C GLY A 45 -6.15 15.53 0.77
N SER A 46 -6.69 14.34 1.04
CA SER A 46 -8.11 14.05 0.83
C SER A 46 -9.01 15.00 1.60
N LYS A 47 -10.15 15.32 0.99
CA LYS A 47 -11.18 16.18 1.59
C LYS A 47 -12.29 15.38 2.27
N ASP A 48 -12.37 14.08 2.02
CA ASP A 48 -13.29 13.17 2.68
C ASP A 48 -12.63 12.54 3.91
N ASP A 49 -13.16 11.44 4.42
CA ASP A 49 -12.62 10.78 5.60
C ASP A 49 -11.56 9.71 5.30
N THR A 50 -10.96 9.73 4.11
CA THR A 50 -9.89 8.80 3.75
C THR A 50 -8.75 8.83 4.76
N ALA A 51 -8.25 10.03 5.12
CA ALA A 51 -7.16 10.16 6.08
C ALA A 51 -7.51 9.55 7.44
N LEU A 52 -8.74 9.78 7.90
CA LEU A 52 -9.20 9.21 9.18
C LEU A 52 -9.22 7.69 9.13
N LYS A 53 -9.69 7.12 8.03
CA LYS A 53 -9.74 5.66 7.86
C LYS A 53 -8.35 5.05 7.87
N ILE A 54 -7.38 5.69 7.22
CA ILE A 54 -5.99 5.25 7.24
C ILE A 54 -5.45 5.27 8.68
N LYS A 55 -5.70 6.35 9.41
CA LYS A 55 -5.23 6.47 10.80
C LYS A 55 -5.81 5.38 11.69
N GLN A 56 -7.10 5.12 11.55
CA GLN A 56 -7.77 4.09 12.34
C GLN A 56 -7.20 2.70 12.03
N LEU A 57 -6.96 2.39 10.77
CA LEU A 57 -6.38 1.12 10.37
C LEU A 57 -4.96 0.96 10.92
N ALA A 58 -4.14 1.99 10.82
CA ALA A 58 -2.76 1.93 11.31
C ALA A 58 -2.68 1.73 12.81
N LEU A 59 -3.69 2.18 13.57
CA LEU A 59 -3.74 1.97 15.01
C LEU A 59 -4.01 0.52 15.42
N VAL A 60 -4.73 -0.23 14.58
CA VAL A 60 -5.15 -1.59 14.92
C VAL A 60 -4.35 -2.67 14.19
N ASP A 61 -3.62 -2.31 13.15
CA ASP A 61 -2.82 -3.27 12.40
C ASP A 61 -1.46 -2.65 12.05
N GLU A 62 -0.41 -3.16 12.69
CA GLU A 62 0.95 -2.59 12.54
C GLU A 62 1.55 -2.77 11.16
N ARG A 63 0.95 -3.60 10.30
CA ARG A 63 1.41 -3.77 8.93
C ARG A 63 1.05 -2.60 8.02
N PHE A 64 0.08 -1.78 8.45
CA PHE A 64 -0.40 -0.62 7.69
C PHE A 64 0.19 0.67 8.26
N HIS A 65 0.77 1.48 7.39
CA HIS A 65 1.39 2.74 7.75
C HIS A 65 0.76 3.87 6.93
N GLY A 66 0.54 5.01 7.56
CA GLY A 66 -0.03 6.17 6.90
C GLY A 66 1.00 7.28 6.71
N VAL A 67 0.99 7.89 5.54
CA VAL A 67 1.73 9.12 5.25
C VAL A 67 0.70 10.16 4.83
N PHE A 68 0.71 11.33 5.46
CA PHE A 68 -0.34 12.33 5.29
C PHE A 68 0.24 13.62 4.75
N LEU A 69 -0.17 13.98 3.53
CA LEU A 69 0.21 15.26 2.95
C LEU A 69 -0.82 16.31 3.35
N SER A 70 -0.36 17.53 3.59
CA SER A 70 -1.24 18.59 4.10
C SER A 70 -2.25 19.09 3.07
N ARG A 71 -2.00 18.82 1.80
CA ARG A 71 -2.88 19.18 0.69
C ARG A 71 -2.57 18.27 -0.48
N ASN A 72 -3.42 18.34 -1.52
CA ASN A 72 -3.17 17.57 -2.74
C ASN A 72 -1.94 18.14 -3.45
N HIS A 73 -0.89 17.34 -3.54
CA HIS A 73 0.36 17.68 -4.23
C HIS A 73 0.49 16.94 -5.56
N GLY A 74 -0.46 16.07 -5.88
CA GLY A 74 -0.44 15.29 -7.09
C GLY A 74 0.20 13.92 -6.90
N HIS A 75 -0.10 13.05 -7.85
CA HIS A 75 0.26 11.63 -7.79
C HIS A 75 1.77 11.41 -7.62
N GLN A 76 2.59 12.21 -8.33
CA GLN A 76 4.04 12.04 -8.30
C GLN A 76 4.64 12.29 -6.92
N LEU A 77 4.20 13.35 -6.23
CA LEU A 77 4.70 13.65 -4.90
C LEU A 77 4.21 12.63 -3.88
N ALA A 78 2.97 12.16 -4.03
CA ALA A 78 2.43 11.11 -3.16
C ALA A 78 3.25 9.82 -3.30
N LEU A 79 3.57 9.42 -4.52
CA LEU A 79 4.43 8.26 -4.77
C LEU A 79 5.81 8.43 -4.16
N THR A 80 6.42 9.60 -4.36
CA THR A 80 7.74 9.88 -3.80
C THR A 80 7.75 9.74 -2.28
N ALA A 81 6.73 10.30 -1.62
CA ALA A 81 6.59 10.21 -0.17
C ALA A 81 6.44 8.76 0.29
N GLY A 82 5.63 7.98 -0.42
CA GLY A 82 5.41 6.57 -0.08
C GLY A 82 6.65 5.73 -0.27
N ILE A 83 7.36 5.92 -1.37
CA ILE A 83 8.60 5.20 -1.65
C ILE A 83 9.65 5.52 -0.58
N ALA A 84 9.75 6.78 -0.17
CA ALA A 84 10.68 7.17 0.88
C ALA A 84 10.37 6.52 2.23
N ALA A 85 9.10 6.25 2.52
CA ALA A 85 8.66 5.62 3.76
C ALA A 85 8.75 4.09 3.73
N ALA A 86 8.87 3.49 2.56
CA ALA A 86 8.86 2.04 2.40
C ALA A 86 10.13 1.40 2.92
N LYS A 87 9.99 0.26 3.60
CA LYS A 87 11.10 -0.45 4.24
C LYS A 87 11.30 -1.87 3.72
N GLY A 88 10.55 -2.28 2.70
CA GLY A 88 10.69 -3.61 2.13
C GLY A 88 12.05 -3.83 1.52
N THR A 89 12.69 -4.97 1.83
CA THR A 89 14.06 -5.25 1.43
C THR A 89 14.17 -6.00 0.12
N GLU A 90 13.12 -6.67 -0.33
CA GLU A 90 13.16 -7.53 -1.50
C GLU A 90 12.39 -6.94 -2.69
N ALA A 91 11.26 -6.30 -2.44
CA ALA A 91 10.44 -5.74 -3.50
C ALA A 91 9.60 -4.58 -3.01
N LEU A 92 9.33 -3.64 -3.91
CA LEU A 92 8.42 -2.54 -3.68
C LEU A 92 7.42 -2.50 -4.84
N PHE A 93 6.13 -2.55 -4.52
CA PHE A 93 5.07 -2.49 -5.51
C PHE A 93 4.23 -1.24 -5.29
N VAL A 94 3.85 -0.59 -6.39
CA VAL A 94 2.93 0.55 -6.36
C VAL A 94 1.63 0.12 -7.01
N ILE A 95 0.51 0.29 -6.32
CA ILE A 95 -0.81 0.02 -6.87
C ILE A 95 -1.72 1.22 -6.68
N ASP A 96 -2.73 1.34 -7.54
CA ASP A 96 -3.73 2.41 -7.43
C ASP A 96 -4.80 2.03 -6.42
N GLY A 97 -5.25 3.03 -5.65
CA GLY A 97 -6.27 2.83 -4.62
C GLY A 97 -7.68 2.63 -5.15
N ASP A 98 -7.90 2.80 -6.45
CA ASP A 98 -9.22 2.66 -7.08
C ASP A 98 -9.56 1.22 -7.50
N LEU A 99 -8.72 0.26 -7.14
CA LEU A 99 -8.91 -1.16 -7.41
C LEU A 99 -8.81 -1.56 -8.88
N GLN A 100 -8.26 -0.72 -9.73
CA GLN A 100 -8.00 -1.08 -11.13
C GLN A 100 -6.88 -2.12 -11.23
N ASP A 101 -5.88 -2.01 -10.36
CA ASP A 101 -4.78 -2.99 -10.30
C ASP A 101 -5.09 -4.03 -9.22
N PRO A 102 -5.34 -5.29 -9.58
CA PRO A 102 -5.61 -6.31 -8.57
C PRO A 102 -4.39 -6.54 -7.67
N PRO A 103 -4.51 -6.39 -6.35
CA PRO A 103 -3.39 -6.69 -5.44
C PRO A 103 -2.89 -8.13 -5.57
N GLU A 104 -3.75 -9.04 -6.00
CA GLU A 104 -3.42 -10.44 -6.17
C GLU A 104 -2.28 -10.67 -7.18
N LEU A 105 -2.12 -9.77 -8.15
CA LEU A 105 -1.05 -9.86 -9.14
C LEU A 105 0.34 -9.67 -8.52
N LEU A 106 0.43 -9.06 -7.35
CA LEU A 106 1.71 -8.83 -6.68
C LEU A 106 2.45 -10.13 -6.41
N MET A 107 1.73 -11.17 -6.02
CA MET A 107 2.36 -12.45 -5.71
C MET A 107 2.91 -13.11 -6.98
N ASP A 108 2.23 -12.93 -8.11
CA ASP A 108 2.72 -13.44 -9.38
C ASP A 108 4.01 -12.74 -9.79
N PHE A 109 4.08 -11.41 -9.64
CA PHE A 109 5.30 -10.66 -9.94
C PHE A 109 6.44 -11.03 -8.99
N TYR A 110 6.15 -11.19 -7.70
CA TYR A 110 7.16 -11.57 -6.73
C TYR A 110 7.75 -12.94 -7.07
N LYS A 111 6.91 -13.88 -7.45
CA LYS A 111 7.35 -15.21 -7.86
C LYS A 111 8.29 -15.14 -9.07
N LEU A 112 7.94 -14.30 -10.05
CA LEU A 112 8.80 -14.11 -11.23
C LEU A 112 10.15 -13.53 -10.83
N LEU A 113 10.19 -12.58 -9.89
CA LEU A 113 11.43 -12.02 -9.40
C LEU A 113 12.31 -13.08 -8.74
N GLN A 114 11.71 -13.95 -7.93
CA GLN A 114 12.45 -15.03 -7.27
C GLN A 114 13.01 -16.05 -8.27
N GLU A 115 12.36 -16.21 -9.41
CA GLU A 115 12.82 -17.09 -10.49
C GLU A 115 13.94 -16.45 -11.32
N GLY A 116 14.36 -15.22 -10.97
CA GLY A 116 15.43 -14.53 -11.67
C GLY A 116 14.99 -13.75 -12.89
N ASN A 117 13.70 -13.53 -13.07
CA ASN A 117 13.17 -12.73 -14.17
C ASN A 117 13.09 -11.25 -13.81
N ASP A 118 13.33 -10.39 -14.80
CA ASP A 118 13.06 -8.97 -14.66
C ASP A 118 11.57 -8.71 -14.88
N VAL A 119 11.01 -7.85 -14.05
CA VAL A 119 9.58 -7.52 -14.11
C VAL A 119 9.37 -6.04 -14.32
#